data_90cee8d727fa440b8e5f76eb43429b82
#
_entry.id   90cee8d727fa440b8e5f76eb43429b82
#
_cell.length_a   1.000
_cell.length_b   1.000
_cell.length_c   1.000
_cell.angle_alpha   90.00
_cell.angle_beta   90.00
_cell.angle_gamma   90.00
#
_symmetry.space_group_name_H-M   'P 1'
#
loop_
_entity.id
_entity.type
_entity.pdbx_description
1 polymer ?
#
loop_
_entity_poly.entity_id
_entity_poly.type
_entity_poly.pdbx_seq_one_letter_code
_entity_poly.pdbx_strand_id
1 'polypeptide(L)'
;MSDIVSITIDGDLFVLKQNGEILKFTAGDQQPFNVSGLDPGLDKPIEIWSYTNVKNIYILEPTNKRVVILNKQGKLLQQYTANEWKNPTGMVVDEPNKVIYLLDNEKVYRFGIE
;
A
#
# COMPACT_ATOMS: atom_id res chain seq x y z
N MET A 1 -6.73 7.66 -17.73
CA MET A 1 -5.83 7.16 -16.67
C MET A 1 -5.64 5.67 -16.81
N SER A 2 -4.89 5.30 -17.82
CA SER A 2 -4.69 3.90 -18.18
C SER A 2 -3.66 3.19 -17.30
N ASP A 3 -2.97 3.94 -16.42
CA ASP A 3 -1.91 3.40 -15.57
C ASP A 3 -2.34 3.21 -14.12
N ILE A 4 -3.64 3.24 -13.83
CA ILE A 4 -4.15 2.97 -12.49
C ILE A 4 -4.10 1.47 -12.24
N VAL A 5 -3.53 1.08 -11.10
CA VAL A 5 -3.40 -0.33 -10.73
C VAL A 5 -4.29 -0.72 -9.55
N SER A 6 -4.67 0.23 -8.70
CA SER A 6 -5.48 -0.08 -7.52
C SER A 6 -6.14 1.18 -6.98
N ILE A 7 -7.30 1.02 -6.34
CA ILE A 7 -7.98 2.12 -5.66
C ILE A 7 -8.46 1.65 -4.30
N THR A 8 -8.62 2.60 -3.37
CA THR A 8 -9.21 2.32 -2.08
C THR A 8 -9.95 3.57 -1.59
N ILE A 9 -10.95 3.37 -0.73
CA ILE A 9 -11.76 4.45 -0.19
C ILE A 9 -11.63 4.47 1.32
N ASP A 10 -11.45 5.69 1.85
CA ASP A 10 -11.25 5.93 3.28
C ASP A 10 -11.79 7.33 3.59
N GLY A 11 -13.10 7.53 3.38
CA GLY A 11 -13.64 8.88 3.37
C GLY A 11 -13.21 9.66 2.13
N ASP A 12 -11.95 9.54 1.77
CA ASP A 12 -11.38 10.06 0.53
C ASP A 12 -11.05 8.90 -0.40
N LEU A 13 -10.95 9.17 -1.70
CA LEU A 13 -10.55 8.18 -2.68
C LEU A 13 -9.04 8.28 -2.89
N PHE A 14 -8.35 7.15 -2.77
CA PHE A 14 -6.93 7.05 -3.08
C PHE A 14 -6.74 6.19 -4.31
N VAL A 15 -5.97 6.68 -5.27
CA VAL A 15 -5.70 6.02 -6.54
C VAL A 15 -4.21 5.76 -6.65
N LEU A 16 -3.83 4.50 -6.83
CA LEU A 16 -2.45 4.09 -6.97
C LEU A 16 -2.12 3.88 -8.44
N LYS A 17 -1.05 4.49 -8.90
CA LYS A 17 -0.60 4.40 -10.29
C LYS A 17 0.62 3.51 -10.41
N GLN A 18 0.84 2.95 -11.59
CA GLN A 18 1.95 2.04 -11.83
C GLN A 18 3.31 2.69 -11.57
N ASN A 19 3.44 3.99 -11.82
CA ASN A 19 4.69 4.71 -11.58
C ASN A 19 4.95 5.01 -10.11
N GLY A 20 4.06 4.60 -9.21
CA GLY A 20 4.19 4.84 -7.78
C GLY A 20 3.48 6.08 -7.27
N GLU A 21 2.91 6.86 -8.16
CA GLU A 21 2.18 8.05 -7.76
C GLU A 21 0.86 7.67 -7.09
N ILE A 22 0.49 8.38 -6.03
CA ILE A 22 -0.80 8.21 -5.35
C ILE A 22 -1.58 9.51 -5.49
N LEU A 23 -2.79 9.40 -5.99
CA LEU A 23 -3.70 10.54 -6.12
C LEU A 23 -4.75 10.45 -5.02
N LYS A 24 -5.11 11.58 -4.45
CA LYS A 24 -6.14 11.68 -3.41
C LYS A 24 -7.25 12.59 -3.91
N PHE A 25 -8.50 12.14 -3.76
CA PHE A 25 -9.67 12.92 -4.14
C PHE A 25 -10.61 13.04 -2.94
N THR A 26 -11.00 14.26 -2.62
CA THR A 26 -11.95 14.57 -1.57
C THR A 26 -13.19 15.18 -2.22
N ALA A 27 -14.34 14.51 -2.07
CA ALA A 27 -15.61 14.97 -2.64
C ALA A 27 -15.49 15.28 -4.14
N GLY A 28 -14.69 14.47 -4.87
CA GLY A 28 -14.48 14.63 -6.31
C GLY A 28 -13.35 15.56 -6.69
N ASP A 29 -12.78 16.31 -5.75
CA ASP A 29 -11.70 17.26 -6.05
C ASP A 29 -10.35 16.67 -5.65
N GLN A 30 -9.39 16.78 -6.57
CA GLN A 30 -8.05 16.27 -6.31
C GLN A 30 -7.36 17.13 -5.24
N GLN A 31 -6.74 16.45 -4.27
CA GLN A 31 -5.99 17.08 -3.17
C GLN A 31 -4.52 16.70 -3.27
N PRO A 32 -3.62 17.55 -2.75
CA PRO A 32 -2.20 17.20 -2.69
C PRO A 32 -1.99 15.95 -1.82
N PHE A 33 -1.17 15.02 -2.32
CA PHE A 33 -0.77 13.87 -1.54
C PHE A 33 0.62 13.42 -2.01
N ASN A 34 1.59 13.48 -1.11
CA ASN A 34 2.97 13.13 -1.43
C ASN A 34 3.48 12.10 -0.44
N VAL A 35 4.10 11.04 -0.98
CA VAL A 35 4.78 10.04 -0.17
C VAL A 35 6.11 10.60 0.27
N SER A 36 6.39 10.52 1.57
CA SER A 36 7.64 11.05 2.13
C SER A 36 8.32 10.00 3.01
N GLY A 37 9.64 10.05 3.06
CA GLY A 37 10.45 9.17 3.90
C GLY A 37 10.77 7.83 3.26
N LEU A 38 10.30 7.55 2.06
CA LEU A 38 10.49 6.26 1.41
C LEU A 38 11.65 6.33 0.41
N ASP A 39 12.64 5.45 0.59
CA ASP A 39 13.80 5.36 -0.28
C ASP A 39 14.18 3.88 -0.45
N PRO A 40 14.19 3.35 -1.68
CA PRO A 40 13.76 4.00 -2.90
C PRO A 40 12.25 4.24 -2.92
N GLY A 41 11.80 5.14 -3.79
CA GLY A 41 10.37 5.38 -3.98
C GLY A 41 9.64 4.17 -4.53
N LEU A 42 8.31 4.27 -4.59
CA LEU A 42 7.49 3.16 -5.11
C LEU A 42 7.79 2.92 -6.60
N ASP A 43 8.00 1.66 -6.94
CA ASP A 43 8.26 1.23 -8.31
C ASP A 43 7.35 0.06 -8.66
N LYS A 44 6.40 0.31 -9.55
CA LYS A 44 5.42 -0.67 -10.00
C LYS A 44 4.68 -1.34 -8.85
N PRO A 45 4.11 -0.55 -7.93
CA PRO A 45 3.27 -1.12 -6.89
C PRO A 45 2.01 -1.72 -7.52
N ILE A 46 1.37 -2.68 -6.85
CA ILE A 46 0.20 -3.35 -7.42
C ILE A 46 -1.06 -3.20 -6.59
N GLU A 47 -0.97 -2.80 -5.32
CA GLU A 47 -2.16 -2.75 -4.47
C GLU A 47 -2.01 -1.67 -3.42
N ILE A 48 -3.09 -0.91 -3.20
CA ILE A 48 -3.22 0.02 -2.09
C ILE A 48 -4.45 -0.39 -1.28
N TRP A 49 -4.33 -0.38 0.04
CA TRP A 49 -5.37 -0.86 0.93
C TRP A 49 -5.55 0.11 2.10
N SER A 50 -6.75 0.62 2.28
CA SER A 50 -7.13 1.47 3.40
C SER A 50 -8.65 1.56 3.46
N TYR A 51 -9.19 1.79 4.65
CA TYR A 51 -10.64 1.97 4.85
C TYR A 51 -10.87 3.02 5.92
N THR A 52 -12.14 3.45 6.04
CA THR A 52 -12.51 4.52 6.96
C THR A 52 -12.06 4.26 8.39
N ASN A 53 -12.14 3.00 8.85
CA ASN A 53 -11.80 2.65 10.23
C ASN A 53 -10.34 2.20 10.40
N VAL A 54 -9.55 2.28 9.34
CA VAL A 54 -8.15 1.87 9.34
C VAL A 54 -7.28 3.11 9.46
N LYS A 55 -6.26 3.05 10.33
CA LYS A 55 -5.43 4.21 10.63
C LYS A 55 -4.45 4.57 9.51
N ASN A 56 -3.98 3.56 8.78
CA ASN A 56 -2.86 3.73 7.87
C ASN A 56 -3.21 3.29 6.47
N ILE A 57 -2.28 3.56 5.56
CA ILE A 57 -2.36 3.14 4.16
C ILE A 57 -1.30 2.06 3.95
N TYR A 58 -1.71 0.95 3.34
CA TYR A 58 -0.83 -0.20 3.10
C TYR A 58 -0.65 -0.37 1.60
N ILE A 59 0.59 -0.53 1.15
CA ILE A 59 0.92 -0.64 -0.27
C ILE A 59 1.79 -1.87 -0.50
N LEU A 60 1.40 -2.70 -1.45
CA LEU A 60 2.18 -3.86 -1.87
C LEU A 60 3.00 -3.50 -3.08
N GLU A 61 4.32 -3.63 -2.97
CA GLU A 61 5.26 -3.30 -4.04
C GLU A 61 6.18 -4.48 -4.30
N PRO A 62 5.85 -5.34 -5.29
CA PRO A 62 6.66 -6.52 -5.56
C PRO A 62 8.05 -6.23 -6.11
N THR A 63 8.23 -5.11 -6.79
CA THR A 63 9.53 -4.77 -7.40
C THR A 63 10.65 -4.79 -6.38
N ASN A 64 10.42 -4.18 -5.21
CA ASN A 64 11.39 -4.19 -4.12
C ASN A 64 11.02 -5.21 -3.03
N LYS A 65 10.05 -6.07 -3.30
CA LYS A 65 9.59 -7.15 -2.42
C LYS A 65 9.25 -6.63 -1.03
N ARG A 66 8.38 -5.63 -0.97
CA ARG A 66 8.05 -5.00 0.31
C ARG A 66 6.57 -4.65 0.43
N VAL A 67 6.14 -4.53 1.69
CA VAL A 67 4.88 -3.90 2.06
C VAL A 67 5.24 -2.58 2.73
N VAL A 68 4.66 -1.50 2.25
CA VAL A 68 4.93 -0.14 2.74
C VAL A 68 3.72 0.34 3.53
N ILE A 69 3.94 0.87 4.72
CA ILE A 69 2.89 1.42 5.56
C ILE A 69 3.11 2.91 5.71
N LEU A 70 2.11 3.69 5.25
CA LEU A 70 2.12 5.14 5.34
C LEU A 70 1.00 5.60 6.28
N ASN A 71 1.17 6.78 6.89
CA ASN A 71 0.02 7.39 7.53
C ASN A 71 -0.87 8.06 6.48
N LYS A 72 -2.00 8.63 6.89
CA LYS A 72 -2.97 9.21 5.95
C LYS A 72 -2.47 10.50 5.27
N GLN A 73 -1.34 11.04 5.71
CA GLN A 73 -0.69 12.18 5.09
C GLN A 73 0.43 11.77 4.13
N GLY A 74 0.69 10.47 3.99
CA GLY A 74 1.70 9.98 3.06
C GLY A 74 3.09 9.79 3.67
N LYS A 75 3.22 9.94 4.99
CA LYS A 75 4.52 9.76 5.65
C LYS A 75 4.78 8.28 5.94
N LEU A 76 5.98 7.82 5.62
CA LEU A 76 6.39 6.45 5.89
C LEU A 76 6.40 6.17 7.39
N LEU A 77 5.72 5.10 7.79
CA LEU A 77 5.76 4.59 9.16
C LEU A 77 6.64 3.36 9.25
N GLN A 78 6.44 2.41 8.35
CA GLN A 78 7.19 1.15 8.34
C GLN A 78 7.23 0.57 6.95
N GLN A 79 8.23 -0.27 6.70
CA GLN A 79 8.23 -1.13 5.52
C GLN A 79 8.72 -2.52 5.94
N TYR A 80 8.09 -3.54 5.36
CA TYR A 80 8.42 -4.92 5.65
C TYR A 80 8.95 -5.60 4.40
N THR A 81 10.07 -6.30 4.54
CA THR A 81 10.66 -7.09 3.47
C THR A 81 11.00 -8.47 4.02
N ALA A 82 11.13 -9.44 3.13
CA ALA A 82 11.57 -10.78 3.51
C ALA A 82 12.31 -11.42 2.35
N ASN A 83 13.42 -12.07 2.65
CA ASN A 83 14.23 -12.72 1.63
C ASN A 83 13.52 -13.87 0.95
N GLU A 84 12.59 -14.54 1.65
CA GLU A 84 11.84 -15.64 1.08
C GLU A 84 10.74 -15.21 0.10
N TRP A 85 10.37 -13.91 0.08
CA TRP A 85 9.37 -13.43 -0.87
C TRP A 85 9.98 -13.38 -2.27
N LYS A 86 9.31 -14.01 -3.22
CA LYS A 86 9.82 -14.07 -4.60
C LYS A 86 9.00 -13.19 -5.55
N ASN A 87 7.68 -13.27 -5.47
CA ASN A 87 6.80 -12.53 -6.35
C ASN A 87 5.46 -12.27 -5.65
N PRO A 88 5.42 -11.33 -4.69
CA PRO A 88 4.17 -11.02 -4.02
C PRO A 88 3.11 -10.55 -5.01
N THR A 89 1.91 -11.11 -4.93
CA THR A 89 0.83 -10.82 -5.87
C THR A 89 -0.45 -10.35 -5.21
N GLY A 90 -0.57 -10.47 -3.89
CA GLY A 90 -1.77 -10.03 -3.20
C GLY A 90 -1.52 -9.82 -1.73
N MET A 91 -2.39 -9.04 -1.11
CA MET A 91 -2.26 -8.68 0.30
C MET A 91 -3.63 -8.48 0.91
N VAL A 92 -3.81 -8.96 2.13
CA VAL A 92 -4.97 -8.64 2.96
C VAL A 92 -4.47 -8.14 4.29
N VAL A 93 -5.04 -7.02 4.75
CA VAL A 93 -4.64 -6.41 6.00
C VAL A 93 -5.76 -6.57 7.01
N ASP A 94 -5.43 -7.09 8.18
CA ASP A 94 -6.34 -7.19 9.32
C ASP A 94 -5.79 -6.28 10.40
N GLU A 95 -6.10 -4.99 10.31
CA GLU A 95 -5.54 -4.00 11.22
C GLU A 95 -6.01 -4.20 12.67
N PRO A 96 -7.29 -4.54 12.95
CA PRO A 96 -7.69 -4.77 14.33
C PRO A 96 -6.86 -5.84 15.03
N ASN A 97 -6.44 -6.87 14.31
CA ASN A 97 -5.60 -7.93 14.86
C ASN A 97 -4.11 -7.70 14.56
N LYS A 98 -3.78 -6.60 13.89
CA LYS A 98 -2.41 -6.21 13.57
C LYS A 98 -1.66 -7.29 12.82
N VAL A 99 -2.28 -7.81 11.77
CA VAL A 99 -1.72 -8.89 10.96
C VAL A 99 -1.89 -8.55 9.49
N ILE A 100 -0.87 -8.87 8.70
CA ILE A 100 -0.92 -8.79 7.25
C ILE A 100 -0.72 -10.20 6.69
N TYR A 101 -1.58 -10.58 5.73
CA TYR A 101 -1.44 -11.81 4.96
C TYR A 101 -0.96 -11.43 3.57
N LEU A 102 0.11 -12.09 3.13
CA LEU A 102 0.72 -11.83 1.84
C LEU A 102 0.67 -13.09 0.99
N LEU A 103 0.13 -12.96 -0.23
CA LEU A 103 0.16 -14.04 -1.20
C LEU A 103 1.41 -13.87 -2.06
N ASP A 104 2.27 -14.91 -2.09
CA ASP A 104 3.51 -14.93 -2.85
C ASP A 104 3.53 -16.20 -3.67
N ASN A 105 3.17 -16.09 -4.97
CA ASN A 105 2.91 -17.22 -5.83
C ASN A 105 1.82 -18.10 -5.23
N GLU A 106 2.14 -19.32 -4.78
CA GLU A 106 1.18 -20.24 -4.19
C GLU A 106 1.26 -20.30 -2.66
N LYS A 107 2.12 -19.46 -2.05
CA LYS A 107 2.30 -19.44 -0.60
C LYS A 107 1.63 -18.25 0.01
N VAL A 108 1.13 -18.44 1.23
CA VAL A 108 0.57 -17.35 2.03
C VAL A 108 1.48 -17.13 3.23
N TYR A 109 1.97 -15.92 3.38
CA TYR A 109 2.75 -15.52 4.54
C TYR A 109 1.89 -14.65 5.45
N ARG A 110 2.14 -14.75 6.74
CA ARG A 110 1.44 -13.96 7.75
C ARG A 110 2.49 -13.30 8.64
N PHE A 111 2.33 -12.00 8.85
CA PHE A 111 3.25 -11.30 9.77
C PHE A 111 2.51 -10.22 10.54
N GLY A 112 3.05 -9.89 11.72
CA GLY A 112 2.46 -8.89 12.60
C GLY A 112 2.85 -7.48 12.21
N ILE A 113 1.95 -6.53 12.48
CA ILE A 113 2.19 -5.10 12.35
C ILE A 113 2.60 -4.58 13.72
N GLU A 114 3.69 -3.85 13.77
CA GLU A 114 4.14 -3.23 15.01
C GLU A 114 3.50 -1.87 15.26
#